data_2d78e9223209661fda39d766f29db0b5
#
_entry.id   2d78e9223209661fda39d766f29db0b5
#
_cell.length_a   1.000
_cell.length_b   1.000
_cell.length_c   1.000
_cell.angle_alpha   90.00
_cell.angle_beta   90.00
_cell.angle_gamma   90.00
#
_symmetry.space_group_name_H-M   'P 1'
#
loop_
_entity.id
_entity.type
_entity.pdbx_description
1 polymer ?
#
loop_
_entity_poly.entity_id
_entity_poly.type
_entity_poly.pdbx_seq_one_letter_code
_entity_poly.pdbx_strand_id
1 'polypeptide(L)'
;TELRSEDLISKQELLVNSISKTYNKRKVVNKVSLQLKKGEAVGLLGPNGAGKTTCFYMIAGLVDTDEGDISLNQERINQLPMHMRAQRGIGYLPQESSIFTGLTVEQNIMSVLEVQDYSHNQKFQILEELLAEFNINKIRNSYGITLSGGERRRVEIARALATNPSYILLDEPLAGIDPIAINDV
;
A
#
# COMPACT_ATOMS: atom_id res chain seq x y z
N THR A 1 20.75 -18.95 24.53
CA THR A 1 21.01 -17.50 24.38
C THR A 1 19.79 -16.94 23.70
N GLU A 2 18.84 -16.39 24.50
CA GLU A 2 17.66 -15.69 23.99
C GLU A 2 18.14 -14.41 23.29
N LEU A 3 17.93 -14.31 21.98
CA LEU A 3 18.02 -13.05 21.28
C LEU A 3 16.96 -12.12 21.84
N ARG A 4 17.36 -10.95 22.34
CA ARG A 4 16.45 -9.97 22.91
C ARG A 4 15.44 -9.54 21.83
N SER A 5 14.20 -9.34 22.23
CA SER A 5 13.11 -8.86 21.34
C SER A 5 13.48 -7.56 20.60
N GLU A 6 14.34 -6.74 21.18
CA GLU A 6 14.90 -5.52 20.57
C GLU A 6 15.78 -5.80 19.35
N ASP A 7 16.56 -6.91 19.31
CA ASP A 7 17.38 -7.30 18.17
C ASP A 7 16.55 -7.84 17.00
N LEU A 8 15.35 -8.36 17.26
CA LEU A 8 14.41 -8.80 16.23
C LEU A 8 13.64 -7.63 15.62
N ILE A 9 13.30 -6.62 16.41
CA ILE A 9 12.63 -5.39 15.96
C ILE A 9 13.60 -4.55 15.11
N SER A 10 14.88 -4.52 15.45
CA SER A 10 15.90 -3.76 14.69
C SER A 10 16.17 -4.27 13.27
N LYS A 11 15.67 -5.48 12.92
CA LYS A 11 15.84 -6.10 11.60
C LYS A 11 14.62 -5.94 10.69
N GLN A 12 13.49 -5.44 11.20
CA GLN A 12 12.28 -5.23 10.40
C GLN A 12 12.32 -3.85 9.75
N GLU A 13 12.76 -3.81 8.50
CA GLU A 13 12.89 -2.58 7.74
C GLU A 13 12.67 -2.81 6.24
N LEU A 14 12.15 -1.79 5.57
CA LEU A 14 12.20 -1.62 4.13
C LEU A 14 13.34 -0.66 3.81
N LEU A 15 14.36 -1.16 3.12
CA LEU A 15 15.53 -0.38 2.73
C LEU A 15 15.58 -0.23 1.21
N VAL A 16 15.67 0.99 0.76
CA VAL A 16 15.87 1.35 -0.64
C VAL A 16 17.23 2.04 -0.75
N ASN A 17 18.12 1.51 -1.58
CA ASN A 17 19.48 2.01 -1.72
C ASN A 17 19.77 2.40 -3.17
N SER A 18 19.94 3.69 -3.39
CA SER A 18 20.43 4.31 -4.64
C SER A 18 19.67 3.85 -5.90
N ILE A 19 18.35 3.66 -5.80
CA ILE A 19 17.54 3.26 -6.96
C ILE A 19 17.49 4.35 -8.02
N SER A 20 17.55 3.94 -9.27
CA SER A 20 17.48 4.81 -10.44
C SER A 20 16.54 4.24 -11.49
N LYS A 21 15.89 5.13 -12.26
CA LYS A 21 15.05 4.78 -13.40
C LYS A 21 15.17 5.80 -14.52
N THR A 22 15.32 5.29 -15.74
CA THR A 22 15.44 6.10 -16.97
C THR A 22 14.37 5.67 -17.96
N TYR A 23 13.60 6.61 -18.49
CA TYR A 23 12.67 6.41 -19.59
C TYR A 23 13.09 7.28 -20.77
N ASN A 24 13.21 6.70 -21.96
CA ASN A 24 13.54 7.42 -23.21
C ASN A 24 14.73 8.39 -23.04
N LYS A 25 15.84 7.91 -22.45
CA LYS A 25 17.07 8.67 -22.14
C LYS A 25 16.88 9.77 -21.07
N ARG A 26 15.70 9.96 -20.50
CA ARG A 26 15.45 10.87 -19.39
C ARG A 26 15.52 10.11 -18.07
N LYS A 27 16.46 10.47 -17.20
CA LYS A 27 16.55 9.94 -15.85
C LYS A 27 15.43 10.56 -14.99
N VAL A 28 14.44 9.74 -14.62
CA VAL A 28 13.24 10.16 -13.88
C VAL A 28 13.47 9.99 -12.37
N VAL A 29 14.18 8.93 -11.98
CA VAL A 29 14.63 8.71 -10.60
C VAL A 29 16.13 8.57 -10.62
N ASN A 30 16.83 9.28 -9.73
CA ASN A 30 18.29 9.35 -9.72
C ASN A 30 18.82 9.07 -8.31
N LYS A 31 19.31 7.85 -8.09
CA LYS A 31 19.97 7.39 -6.85
C LYS A 31 19.20 7.74 -5.58
N VAL A 32 17.89 7.49 -5.57
CA VAL A 32 17.05 7.71 -4.40
C VAL A 32 17.29 6.61 -3.38
N SER A 33 17.51 7.02 -2.12
CA SER A 33 17.67 6.12 -0.98
C SER A 33 16.69 6.51 0.12
N LEU A 34 16.05 5.53 0.74
CA LEU A 34 15.20 5.73 1.91
C LEU A 34 15.21 4.46 2.77
N GLN A 35 14.91 4.64 4.03
CA GLN A 35 14.76 3.57 5.02
C GLN A 35 13.44 3.79 5.75
N LEU A 36 12.67 2.73 5.94
CA LEU A 36 11.42 2.73 6.67
C LEU A 36 11.43 1.56 7.66
N LYS A 37 11.38 1.86 8.95
CA LYS A 37 11.26 0.88 10.02
C LYS A 37 9.78 0.63 10.35
N LYS A 38 9.48 -0.52 10.94
CA LYS A 38 8.11 -0.82 11.38
C LYS A 38 7.61 0.22 12.38
N GLY A 39 6.41 0.77 12.14
CA GLY A 39 5.80 1.82 12.96
C GLY A 39 6.30 3.24 12.67
N GLU A 40 7.16 3.41 11.66
CA GLU A 40 7.67 4.71 11.21
C GLU A 40 6.88 5.20 9.98
N ALA A 41 6.71 6.52 9.86
CA ALA A 41 6.15 7.15 8.67
C ALA A 41 7.21 8.00 7.98
N VAL A 42 7.44 7.76 6.69
CA VAL A 42 8.41 8.49 5.87
C VAL A 42 7.71 9.17 4.70
N GLY A 43 7.89 10.49 4.57
CA GLY A 43 7.32 11.29 3.49
C GLY A 43 8.29 11.46 2.31
N LEU A 44 7.85 11.09 1.10
CA LEU A 44 8.56 11.38 -0.14
C LEU A 44 8.01 12.68 -0.74
N LEU A 45 8.72 13.79 -0.55
CA LEU A 45 8.30 15.12 -0.98
C LEU A 45 8.97 15.53 -2.30
N GLY A 46 8.26 16.32 -3.08
CA GLY A 46 8.77 16.88 -4.35
C GLY A 46 7.66 17.39 -5.26
N PRO A 47 7.99 18.21 -6.27
CA PRO A 47 7.01 18.73 -7.21
C PRO A 47 6.39 17.63 -8.08
N ASN A 48 5.30 17.97 -8.79
CA ASN A 48 4.72 17.06 -9.76
C ASN A 48 5.73 16.73 -10.86
N GLY A 49 5.79 15.46 -11.25
CA GLY A 49 6.78 14.97 -12.23
C GLY A 49 8.19 14.73 -11.67
N ALA A 50 8.42 14.86 -10.35
CA ALA A 50 9.71 14.58 -9.72
C ALA A 50 10.06 13.09 -9.61
N GLY A 51 9.19 12.18 -10.09
CA GLY A 51 9.44 10.74 -10.05
C GLY A 51 8.96 10.03 -8.79
N LYS A 52 8.15 10.67 -7.92
CA LYS A 52 7.61 10.08 -6.68
C LYS A 52 6.85 8.78 -6.97
N THR A 53 5.85 8.83 -7.84
CA THR A 53 5.07 7.65 -8.25
C THR A 53 5.96 6.56 -8.87
N THR A 54 6.98 6.94 -9.66
CA THR A 54 7.94 5.96 -10.20
C THR A 54 8.75 5.28 -9.09
N CYS A 55 9.14 6.00 -8.03
CA CYS A 55 9.76 5.39 -6.84
C CYS A 55 8.82 4.39 -6.18
N PHE A 56 7.55 4.75 -5.97
CA PHE A 56 6.54 3.82 -5.43
C PHE A 56 6.35 2.59 -6.31
N TYR A 57 6.29 2.76 -7.63
CA TYR A 57 6.18 1.64 -8.58
C TYR A 57 7.38 0.70 -8.50
N MET A 58 8.60 1.23 -8.36
CA MET A 58 9.80 0.40 -8.17
C MET A 58 9.75 -0.36 -6.84
N ILE A 59 9.34 0.29 -5.75
CA ILE A 59 9.24 -0.35 -4.43
C ILE A 59 8.11 -1.38 -4.40
N ALA A 60 6.97 -1.09 -5.02
CA ALA A 60 5.84 -2.02 -5.12
C ALA A 60 6.10 -3.21 -6.08
N GLY A 61 7.11 -3.11 -6.96
CA GLY A 61 7.41 -4.15 -7.96
C GLY A 61 6.54 -4.10 -9.21
N LEU A 62 6.01 -2.91 -9.53
CA LEU A 62 5.30 -2.63 -10.78
C LEU A 62 6.26 -2.25 -11.92
N VAL A 63 7.42 -1.71 -11.56
CA VAL A 63 8.48 -1.29 -12.49
C VAL A 63 9.82 -1.75 -11.93
N ASP A 64 10.67 -2.30 -12.77
CA ASP A 64 12.03 -2.70 -12.38
C ASP A 64 12.94 -1.48 -12.21
N THR A 65 13.86 -1.55 -11.24
CA THR A 65 14.95 -0.58 -11.09
C THR A 65 16.02 -0.81 -12.15
N ASP A 66 16.56 0.27 -12.71
CA ASP A 66 17.72 0.16 -13.62
C ASP A 66 19.03 0.01 -12.81
N GLU A 67 19.11 0.66 -11.64
CA GLU A 67 20.23 0.61 -10.71
C GLU A 67 19.72 0.60 -9.27
N GLY A 68 20.56 0.14 -8.34
CA GLY A 68 20.28 0.14 -6.90
C GLY A 68 19.51 -1.10 -6.42
N ASP A 69 19.28 -1.13 -5.12
CA ASP A 69 18.74 -2.29 -4.43
C ASP A 69 17.54 -1.92 -3.56
N ILE A 70 16.58 -2.83 -3.50
CA ILE A 70 15.45 -2.79 -2.58
C ILE A 70 15.49 -4.06 -1.76
N SER A 71 15.50 -3.92 -0.44
CA SER A 71 15.46 -5.05 0.48
C SER A 71 14.37 -4.87 1.53
N LEU A 72 13.76 -5.97 1.90
CA LEU A 72 12.77 -6.09 2.95
C LEU A 72 13.28 -7.07 3.99
N ASN A 73 13.45 -6.62 5.24
CA ASN A 73 13.97 -7.46 6.32
C ASN A 73 15.27 -8.18 5.94
N GLN A 74 16.20 -7.44 5.29
CA GLN A 74 17.49 -7.92 4.77
C GLN A 74 17.42 -8.86 3.56
N GLU A 75 16.23 -9.25 3.09
CA GLU A 75 16.06 -9.99 1.85
C GLU A 75 15.97 -9.02 0.65
N ARG A 76 16.80 -9.22 -0.36
CA ARG A 76 16.71 -8.43 -1.60
C ARG A 76 15.49 -8.84 -2.40
N ILE A 77 14.64 -7.85 -2.75
CA ILE A 77 13.36 -8.07 -3.40
C ILE A 77 13.26 -7.50 -4.82
N ASN A 78 14.36 -7.02 -5.42
CA ASN A 78 14.36 -6.41 -6.77
C ASN A 78 13.69 -7.29 -7.82
N GLN A 79 13.94 -8.60 -7.81
CA GLN A 79 13.44 -9.57 -8.79
C GLN A 79 12.01 -10.07 -8.48
N LEU A 80 11.45 -9.67 -7.34
CA LEU A 80 10.13 -10.13 -6.95
C LEU A 80 9.05 -9.25 -7.59
N PRO A 81 8.08 -9.82 -8.31
CA PRO A 81 6.93 -9.10 -8.83
C PRO A 81 6.01 -8.62 -7.70
N MET A 82 5.13 -7.66 -8.02
CA MET A 82 4.24 -7.01 -7.05
C MET A 82 3.50 -8.00 -6.13
N HIS A 83 2.91 -9.06 -6.67
CA HIS A 83 2.14 -10.03 -5.88
C HIS A 83 2.99 -10.76 -4.83
N MET A 84 4.26 -11.07 -5.14
CA MET A 84 5.18 -11.67 -4.18
C MET A 84 5.64 -10.69 -3.11
N ARG A 85 5.79 -9.40 -3.44
CA ARG A 85 6.07 -8.35 -2.45
C ARG A 85 4.86 -8.09 -1.55
N ALA A 86 3.64 -8.15 -2.10
CA ALA A 86 2.41 -8.06 -1.32
C ALA A 86 2.29 -9.20 -0.30
N GLN A 87 2.60 -10.45 -0.70
CA GLN A 87 2.64 -11.61 0.21
C GLN A 87 3.69 -11.45 1.32
N ARG A 88 4.75 -10.66 1.10
CA ARG A 88 5.76 -10.32 2.11
C ARG A 88 5.38 -9.12 2.98
N GLY A 89 4.20 -8.55 2.76
CA GLY A 89 3.64 -7.48 3.59
C GLY A 89 3.91 -6.07 3.07
N ILE A 90 4.14 -5.87 1.76
CA ILE A 90 4.17 -4.53 1.15
C ILE A 90 2.80 -4.25 0.52
N GLY A 91 2.01 -3.37 1.14
CA GLY A 91 0.78 -2.84 0.58
C GLY A 91 1.04 -1.61 -0.31
N TYR A 92 0.20 -1.41 -1.32
CA TYR A 92 0.27 -0.22 -2.18
C TYR A 92 -1.13 0.34 -2.43
N LEU A 93 -1.31 1.62 -2.11
CA LEU A 93 -2.52 2.39 -2.40
C LEU A 93 -2.20 3.43 -3.49
N PRO A 94 -2.65 3.22 -4.74
CA PRO A 94 -2.36 4.13 -5.85
C PRO A 94 -3.11 5.46 -5.71
N GLN A 95 -2.61 6.47 -6.44
CA GLN A 95 -3.28 7.75 -6.59
C GLN A 95 -4.62 7.61 -7.31
N GLU A 96 -4.65 6.81 -8.39
CA GLU A 96 -5.87 6.56 -9.15
C GLU A 96 -6.79 5.57 -8.41
N SER A 97 -8.10 5.74 -8.62
CA SER A 97 -9.09 4.86 -8.01
C SER A 97 -8.90 3.41 -8.46
N SER A 98 -8.81 2.52 -7.49
CA SER A 98 -8.60 1.08 -7.68
C SER A 98 -9.82 0.23 -7.33
N ILE A 99 -10.97 0.87 -6.97
CA ILE A 99 -12.17 0.15 -6.55
C ILE A 99 -12.78 -0.66 -7.70
N PHE A 100 -13.29 -1.84 -7.39
CA PHE A 100 -14.11 -2.61 -8.33
C PHE A 100 -15.52 -2.04 -8.36
N THR A 101 -15.83 -1.25 -9.38
CA THR A 101 -17.08 -0.48 -9.50
C THR A 101 -18.33 -1.37 -9.57
N GLY A 102 -18.23 -2.57 -10.10
CA GLY A 102 -19.30 -3.56 -10.21
C GLY A 102 -19.48 -4.45 -8.98
N LEU A 103 -18.68 -4.27 -7.93
CA LEU A 103 -18.80 -4.99 -6.67
C LEU A 103 -19.34 -4.06 -5.58
N THR A 104 -19.99 -4.63 -4.56
CA THR A 104 -20.37 -3.88 -3.36
C THR A 104 -19.14 -3.55 -2.51
N VAL A 105 -19.28 -2.68 -1.51
CA VAL A 105 -18.22 -2.37 -0.54
C VAL A 105 -17.72 -3.65 0.15
N GLU A 106 -18.64 -4.45 0.66
CA GLU A 106 -18.31 -5.75 1.28
C GLU A 106 -17.54 -6.66 0.32
N GLN A 107 -18.04 -6.81 -0.92
CA GLN A 107 -17.40 -7.63 -1.95
C GLN A 107 -16.02 -7.10 -2.35
N ASN A 108 -15.82 -5.79 -2.37
CA ASN A 108 -14.52 -5.19 -2.63
C ASN A 108 -13.48 -5.59 -1.58
N ILE A 109 -13.82 -5.56 -0.29
CA ILE A 109 -12.93 -5.96 0.79
C ILE A 109 -12.75 -7.48 0.78
N MET A 110 -13.85 -8.23 0.68
CA MET A 110 -13.83 -9.68 0.69
C MET A 110 -13.00 -10.26 -0.47
N SER A 111 -13.01 -9.63 -1.66
CA SER A 111 -12.22 -10.09 -2.82
C SER A 111 -10.72 -10.22 -2.53
N VAL A 112 -10.20 -9.42 -1.61
CA VAL A 112 -8.80 -9.47 -1.18
C VAL A 112 -8.59 -10.49 -0.07
N LEU A 113 -9.57 -10.62 0.85
CA LEU A 113 -9.52 -11.60 1.92
C LEU A 113 -9.63 -13.04 1.41
N GLU A 114 -10.37 -13.27 0.31
CA GLU A 114 -10.56 -14.61 -0.27
C GLU A 114 -9.24 -15.25 -0.74
N VAL A 115 -8.27 -14.45 -1.18
CA VAL A 115 -6.95 -14.94 -1.63
C VAL A 115 -5.94 -15.09 -0.48
N GLN A 116 -6.33 -14.73 0.76
CA GLN A 116 -5.50 -14.92 1.94
C GLN A 116 -5.77 -16.27 2.59
N ASP A 117 -4.75 -16.82 3.24
CA ASP A 117 -4.85 -18.09 3.99
C ASP A 117 -5.47 -17.88 5.38
N TYR A 118 -6.70 -17.32 5.39
CA TYR A 118 -7.51 -17.15 6.58
C TYR A 118 -8.69 -18.13 6.57
N SER A 119 -9.09 -18.63 7.73
CA SER A 119 -10.35 -19.34 7.88
C SER A 119 -11.54 -18.42 7.57
N HIS A 120 -12.67 -19.00 7.21
CA HIS A 120 -13.88 -18.25 6.92
C HIS A 120 -14.27 -17.29 8.05
N ASN A 121 -14.23 -17.74 9.30
CA ASN A 121 -14.52 -16.89 10.46
C ASN A 121 -13.54 -15.71 10.60
N GLN A 122 -12.26 -15.93 10.36
CA GLN A 122 -11.25 -14.85 10.39
C GLN A 122 -11.50 -13.82 9.29
N LYS A 123 -11.84 -14.24 8.07
CA LYS A 123 -12.18 -13.34 6.97
C LYS A 123 -13.36 -12.44 7.33
N PHE A 124 -14.41 -13.01 7.90
CA PHE A 124 -15.58 -12.26 8.36
C PHE A 124 -15.25 -11.31 9.51
N GLN A 125 -14.45 -11.74 10.47
CA GLN A 125 -14.03 -10.87 11.57
C GLN A 125 -13.26 -9.65 11.05
N ILE A 126 -12.25 -9.86 10.20
CA ILE A 126 -11.46 -8.78 9.59
C ILE A 126 -12.36 -7.84 8.78
N LEU A 127 -13.31 -8.38 8.01
CA LEU A 127 -14.27 -7.59 7.26
C LEU A 127 -15.08 -6.65 8.18
N GLU A 128 -15.66 -7.18 9.26
CA GLU A 128 -16.47 -6.38 10.20
C GLU A 128 -15.61 -5.33 10.91
N GLU A 129 -14.38 -5.66 11.31
CA GLU A 129 -13.44 -4.72 11.91
C GLU A 129 -13.13 -3.55 10.93
N LEU A 130 -12.81 -3.85 9.68
CA LEU A 130 -12.52 -2.83 8.65
C LEU A 130 -13.75 -1.97 8.33
N LEU A 131 -14.94 -2.58 8.20
CA LEU A 131 -16.18 -1.84 7.96
C LEU A 131 -16.48 -0.86 9.10
N ALA A 132 -16.20 -1.24 10.35
CA ALA A 132 -16.39 -0.40 11.52
C ALA A 132 -15.33 0.71 11.60
N GLU A 133 -14.04 0.36 11.45
CA GLU A 133 -12.91 1.29 11.56
C GLU A 133 -13.00 2.44 10.56
N PHE A 134 -13.37 2.12 9.31
CA PHE A 134 -13.50 3.12 8.24
C PHE A 134 -14.91 3.74 8.14
N ASN A 135 -15.81 3.44 9.09
CA ASN A 135 -17.18 3.95 9.13
C ASN A 135 -17.95 3.77 7.81
N ILE A 136 -17.81 2.59 7.20
CA ILE A 136 -18.44 2.22 5.92
C ILE A 136 -19.52 1.12 6.07
N ASN A 137 -19.89 0.77 7.29
CA ASN A 137 -20.94 -0.24 7.57
C ASN A 137 -22.28 0.11 6.89
N LYS A 138 -22.68 1.38 6.91
CA LYS A 138 -23.95 1.82 6.34
C LYS A 138 -24.06 1.65 4.84
N ILE A 139 -22.90 1.64 4.16
CA ILE A 139 -22.80 1.50 2.70
C ILE A 139 -22.28 0.14 2.25
N ARG A 140 -22.22 -0.87 3.15
CA ARG A 140 -21.64 -2.19 2.86
C ARG A 140 -22.23 -2.86 1.61
N ASN A 141 -23.51 -2.65 1.35
CA ASN A 141 -24.23 -3.22 0.20
C ASN A 141 -24.27 -2.27 -1.02
N SER A 142 -23.69 -1.07 -0.92
CA SER A 142 -23.62 -0.11 -2.03
C SER A 142 -22.56 -0.54 -3.03
N TYR A 143 -22.87 -0.43 -4.33
CA TYR A 143 -21.91 -0.72 -5.39
C TYR A 143 -20.83 0.36 -5.48
N GLY A 144 -19.59 -0.03 -5.82
CA GLY A 144 -18.46 0.88 -5.92
C GLY A 144 -18.69 2.08 -6.85
N ILE A 145 -19.51 1.90 -7.91
CA ILE A 145 -19.85 2.96 -8.86
C ILE A 145 -20.69 4.08 -8.21
N THR A 146 -21.47 3.77 -7.18
CA THR A 146 -22.40 4.73 -6.52
C THR A 146 -21.75 5.54 -5.41
N LEU A 147 -20.53 5.23 -5.02
CA LEU A 147 -19.84 5.84 -3.90
C LEU A 147 -19.34 7.25 -4.24
N SER A 148 -19.44 8.15 -3.28
CA SER A 148 -18.74 9.44 -3.31
C SER A 148 -17.21 9.25 -3.31
N GLY A 149 -16.45 10.30 -3.64
CA GLY A 149 -14.97 10.23 -3.65
C GLY A 149 -14.39 9.82 -2.29
N GLY A 150 -14.89 10.41 -1.19
CA GLY A 150 -14.44 10.08 0.17
C GLY A 150 -14.82 8.66 0.60
N GLU A 151 -16.06 8.22 0.32
CA GLU A 151 -16.49 6.84 0.61
C GLU A 151 -15.63 5.83 -0.17
N ARG A 152 -15.42 6.10 -1.46
CA ARG A 152 -14.58 5.27 -2.32
C ARG A 152 -13.17 5.14 -1.75
N ARG A 153 -12.56 6.26 -1.33
CA ARG A 153 -11.21 6.26 -0.77
C ARG A 153 -11.12 5.46 0.52
N ARG A 154 -12.11 5.58 1.42
CA ARG A 154 -12.16 4.75 2.63
C ARG A 154 -12.23 3.26 2.32
N VAL A 155 -13.02 2.86 1.33
CA VAL A 155 -13.11 1.45 0.89
C VAL A 155 -11.78 0.97 0.29
N GLU A 156 -11.10 1.79 -0.49
CA GLU A 156 -9.78 1.46 -1.07
C GLU A 156 -8.71 1.27 0.01
N ILE A 157 -8.70 2.14 1.03
CA ILE A 157 -7.80 2.02 2.18
C ILE A 157 -8.12 0.76 2.97
N ALA A 158 -9.39 0.51 3.33
CA ALA A 158 -9.82 -0.70 4.02
C ALA A 158 -9.38 -1.95 3.27
N ARG A 159 -9.56 -1.98 1.94
CA ARG A 159 -9.13 -3.08 1.09
C ARG A 159 -7.61 -3.26 1.09
N ALA A 160 -6.84 -2.18 1.05
CA ALA A 160 -5.37 -2.25 1.12
C ALA A 160 -4.89 -2.79 2.46
N LEU A 161 -5.58 -2.48 3.56
CA LEU A 161 -5.26 -2.96 4.90
C LEU A 161 -5.75 -4.39 5.16
N ALA A 162 -6.72 -4.90 4.40
CA ALA A 162 -7.25 -6.26 4.54
C ALA A 162 -6.17 -7.35 4.39
N THR A 163 -5.07 -7.07 3.67
CA THR A 163 -3.92 -7.96 3.55
C THR A 163 -2.99 -7.93 4.77
N ASN A 164 -3.30 -7.09 5.78
CA ASN A 164 -2.47 -6.86 6.96
C ASN A 164 -0.99 -6.54 6.60
N PRO A 165 -0.72 -5.53 5.78
CA PRO A 165 0.62 -5.23 5.32
C PRO A 165 1.50 -4.73 6.47
N SER A 166 2.79 -5.14 6.47
CA SER A 166 3.79 -4.60 7.40
C SER A 166 4.25 -3.20 7.03
N TYR A 167 4.18 -2.88 5.75
CA TYR A 167 4.52 -1.57 5.16
C TYR A 167 3.47 -1.22 4.12
N ILE A 168 3.01 0.03 4.13
CA ILE A 168 2.06 0.53 3.14
C ILE A 168 2.65 1.73 2.41
N LEU A 169 2.56 1.70 1.09
CA LEU A 169 2.96 2.79 0.20
C LEU A 169 1.69 3.56 -0.18
N LEU A 170 1.64 4.84 0.18
CA LEU A 170 0.49 5.72 -0.07
C LEU A 170 0.91 6.77 -1.12
N ASP A 171 0.43 6.65 -2.35
CA ASP A 171 0.71 7.62 -3.41
C ASP A 171 -0.42 8.65 -3.45
N GLU A 172 -0.13 9.87 -2.99
CA GLU A 172 -1.08 10.98 -2.86
C GLU A 172 -2.43 10.55 -2.24
N PRO A 173 -2.44 10.04 -0.99
CA PRO A 173 -3.62 9.37 -0.39
C PRO A 173 -4.85 10.27 -0.27
N LEU A 174 -4.67 11.59 -0.27
CA LEU A 174 -5.74 12.59 -0.17
C LEU A 174 -6.08 13.25 -1.52
N ALA A 175 -5.49 12.80 -2.62
CA ALA A 175 -5.78 13.35 -3.94
C ALA A 175 -7.25 13.14 -4.32
N GLY A 176 -7.92 14.20 -4.77
CA GLY A 176 -9.32 14.13 -5.21
C GLY A 176 -10.36 14.05 -4.09
N ILE A 177 -9.95 14.19 -2.82
CA ILE A 177 -10.87 14.32 -1.69
C ILE A 177 -11.16 15.81 -1.46
N ASP A 178 -12.45 16.16 -1.27
CA ASP A 178 -12.86 17.52 -0.88
C ASP A 178 -12.11 17.91 0.42
N PRO A 179 -11.47 19.08 0.48
CA PRO A 179 -10.80 19.57 1.70
C PRO A 179 -11.66 19.51 2.97
N ILE A 180 -12.97 19.64 2.84
CA ILE A 180 -13.91 19.54 3.98
C ILE A 180 -14.03 18.08 4.45
N ALA A 181 -13.93 17.12 3.55
CA ALA A 181 -14.03 15.68 3.85
C ALA A 181 -12.70 15.06 4.34
N ILE A 182 -11.58 15.81 4.29
CA ILE A 182 -10.26 15.30 4.74
C ILE A 182 -10.27 14.96 6.24
N ASN A 183 -11.07 15.68 7.04
CA ASN A 183 -11.17 15.40 8.48
C ASN A 183 -11.92 14.11 8.80
N ASP A 184 -12.57 13.48 7.82
CA ASP A 184 -13.38 12.28 7.97
C ASP A 184 -12.65 11.03 7.40
N VAL A 185 -11.43 11.18 6.87
CA VAL A 185 -10.56 10.14 6.32
C VAL A 185 -9.31 9.94 7.18
#